data_a9ee835e600084df8066e6d376136115
#
_entry.id   a9ee835e600084df8066e6d376136115
#
_cell.length_a   1.000
_cell.length_b   1.000
_cell.length_c   1.000
_cell.angle_alpha   90.00
_cell.angle_beta   90.00
_cell.angle_gamma   90.00
#
_symmetry.space_group_name_H-M   'P 1'
#
loop_
_entity.id
_entity.type
_entity.pdbx_description
1 polymer ?
#
loop_
_entity_poly.entity_id
_entity_poly.type
_entity_poly.pdbx_seq_one_letter_code
_entity_poly.pdbx_strand_id
1 'polypeptide(L)'
;MVALIVTAVFAVPLYLVVVNVFKPGDHITGSPASVPWPPTLDNLKAALDRPDNLYWDGLLNSVEITTVSIVVLAVLSAMLGHYLARTPSRSARVTLLVLLAGLMIPPQVILVPVVRILRLTHLMTTLTGMVAFNVGYYIPFGVFVFAGFIRSIPIELEEAAALDGAGRWRTFWTVVFPLLRPATASVLIFLGVWIWNDFLDPLIILGPVGGTTVTVGVYRALGEHQSNYGQLFGLMFLAALPVVVFYFLLQKHFVKGLTGGAVKG
;
A
#
# COMPACT_ATOMS: atom_id res chain seq x y z
N MET A 1 -18.99 3.78 -26.11
CA MET A 1 -18.04 3.06 -26.99
C MET A 1 -16.61 3.15 -26.48
N VAL A 2 -16.02 4.36 -26.29
CA VAL A 2 -14.63 4.53 -25.77
C VAL A 2 -14.42 3.84 -24.44
N ALA A 3 -15.32 4.00 -23.45
CA ALA A 3 -15.21 3.35 -22.14
C ALA A 3 -15.13 1.81 -22.25
N LEU A 4 -15.93 1.20 -23.12
CA LEU A 4 -15.91 -0.25 -23.33
C LEU A 4 -14.58 -0.74 -23.94
N ILE A 5 -14.03 0.01 -24.89
CA ILE A 5 -12.73 -0.30 -25.50
C ILE A 5 -11.61 -0.20 -24.45
N VAL A 6 -11.60 0.87 -23.67
CA VAL A 6 -10.63 1.07 -22.60
C VAL A 6 -10.74 -0.07 -21.57
N THR A 7 -11.94 -0.39 -21.12
CA THR A 7 -12.16 -1.51 -20.18
C THR A 7 -11.67 -2.83 -20.77
N ALA A 8 -11.97 -3.13 -22.03
CA ALA A 8 -11.51 -4.35 -22.69
C ALA A 8 -9.98 -4.43 -22.74
N VAL A 9 -9.30 -3.34 -23.12
CA VAL A 9 -7.82 -3.30 -23.18
C VAL A 9 -7.20 -3.57 -21.80
N PHE A 10 -7.71 -2.93 -20.74
CA PHE A 10 -7.20 -3.15 -19.38
C PHE A 10 -7.59 -4.51 -18.79
N ALA A 11 -8.65 -5.15 -19.28
CA ALA A 11 -9.07 -6.49 -18.85
C ALA A 11 -8.19 -7.61 -19.45
N VAL A 12 -7.54 -7.37 -20.61
CA VAL A 12 -6.71 -8.41 -21.29
C VAL A 12 -5.62 -8.99 -20.36
N PRO A 13 -4.75 -8.23 -19.71
CA PRO A 13 -3.72 -8.82 -18.85
C PRO A 13 -4.31 -9.61 -17.69
N LEU A 14 -5.41 -9.14 -17.08
CA LEU A 14 -6.10 -9.86 -16.02
C LEU A 14 -6.72 -11.16 -16.53
N TYR A 15 -7.37 -11.11 -17.69
CA TYR A 15 -7.89 -12.28 -18.37
C TYR A 15 -6.77 -13.32 -18.61
N LEU A 16 -5.62 -12.89 -19.13
CA LEU A 16 -4.49 -13.79 -19.38
C LEU A 16 -3.98 -14.46 -18.10
N VAL A 17 -3.90 -13.73 -16.98
CA VAL A 17 -3.51 -14.32 -15.69
C VAL A 17 -4.54 -15.37 -15.28
N VAL A 18 -5.84 -15.04 -15.31
CA VAL A 18 -6.92 -15.93 -14.87
C VAL A 18 -7.01 -17.19 -15.73
N VAL A 19 -6.95 -17.06 -17.06
CA VAL A 19 -7.09 -18.27 -17.90
C VAL A 19 -5.85 -19.16 -17.86
N ASN A 20 -4.66 -18.59 -17.77
CA ASN A 20 -3.44 -19.39 -17.77
C ASN A 20 -3.14 -20.04 -16.43
N VAL A 21 -3.63 -19.51 -15.31
CA VAL A 21 -3.49 -20.19 -14.01
C VAL A 21 -4.24 -21.53 -13.97
N PHE A 22 -5.34 -21.65 -14.72
CA PHE A 22 -6.13 -22.88 -14.78
C PHE A 22 -5.83 -23.75 -16.01
N LYS A 23 -4.77 -23.47 -16.76
CA LYS A 23 -4.42 -24.15 -18.00
C LYS A 23 -3.27 -25.14 -17.77
N PRO A 24 -3.30 -26.36 -18.39
CA PRO A 24 -2.13 -27.24 -18.42
C PRO A 24 -0.89 -26.52 -18.96
N GLY A 25 0.28 -26.80 -18.37
CA GLY A 25 1.51 -26.03 -18.63
C GLY A 25 1.96 -25.99 -20.09
N ASP A 26 1.79 -27.08 -20.82
CA ASP A 26 2.08 -27.22 -22.26
C ASP A 26 1.19 -26.36 -23.17
N HIS A 27 -0.03 -26.05 -22.72
CA HIS A 27 -0.99 -25.23 -23.46
C HIS A 27 -0.78 -23.72 -23.26
N ILE A 28 -0.03 -23.30 -22.24
CA ILE A 28 0.15 -21.89 -21.91
C ILE A 28 0.90 -21.15 -23.02
N THR A 29 1.99 -21.74 -23.51
CA THR A 29 2.84 -21.12 -24.54
C THR A 29 2.23 -21.22 -25.94
N GLY A 30 1.53 -22.34 -26.23
CA GLY A 30 0.94 -22.60 -27.56
C GLY A 30 -0.33 -21.79 -27.83
N SER A 31 -1.13 -21.49 -26.79
CA SER A 31 -2.41 -20.81 -26.95
C SER A 31 -2.77 -19.98 -25.71
N PRO A 32 -2.02 -18.90 -25.42
CA PRO A 32 -2.15 -18.17 -24.16
C PRO A 32 -3.52 -17.53 -23.94
N ALA A 33 -4.22 -17.15 -24.99
CA ALA A 33 -5.53 -16.50 -24.89
C ALA A 33 -6.73 -17.45 -24.96
N SER A 34 -6.51 -18.76 -25.18
CA SER A 34 -7.62 -19.73 -25.22
C SER A 34 -8.18 -20.01 -23.82
N VAL A 35 -9.44 -20.41 -23.75
CA VAL A 35 -10.06 -20.88 -22.50
C VAL A 35 -9.39 -22.18 -22.04
N PRO A 36 -9.11 -22.38 -20.73
CA PRO A 36 -8.49 -23.59 -20.21
C PRO A 36 -9.42 -24.80 -20.40
N TRP A 37 -8.94 -25.80 -21.15
CA TRP A 37 -9.69 -27.04 -21.33
C TRP A 37 -8.74 -28.24 -21.52
N PRO A 38 -8.80 -29.28 -20.66
CA PRO A 38 -9.50 -29.29 -19.36
C PRO A 38 -8.86 -28.31 -18.36
N PRO A 39 -9.65 -27.70 -17.45
CA PRO A 39 -9.07 -26.82 -16.41
C PRO A 39 -8.32 -27.66 -15.38
N THR A 40 -7.21 -27.10 -14.87
CA THR A 40 -6.40 -27.72 -13.80
C THR A 40 -6.13 -26.73 -12.66
N LEU A 41 -5.84 -27.26 -11.47
CA LEU A 41 -5.32 -26.48 -10.32
C LEU A 41 -3.82 -26.70 -10.08
N ASP A 42 -3.14 -27.42 -10.97
CA ASP A 42 -1.76 -27.80 -10.77
C ASP A 42 -0.83 -26.60 -10.68
N ASN A 43 -1.09 -25.54 -11.42
CA ASN A 43 -0.30 -24.31 -11.37
C ASN A 43 -0.44 -23.58 -10.01
N LEU A 44 -1.63 -23.58 -9.42
CA LEU A 44 -1.86 -23.03 -8.08
C LEU A 44 -1.15 -23.88 -7.03
N LYS A 45 -1.32 -25.22 -7.12
CA LYS A 45 -0.61 -26.13 -6.20
C LYS A 45 0.90 -25.96 -6.31
N ALA A 46 1.44 -25.94 -7.53
CA ALA A 46 2.87 -25.74 -7.76
C ALA A 46 3.38 -24.39 -7.20
N ALA A 47 2.54 -23.35 -7.19
CA ALA A 47 2.89 -22.06 -6.59
C ALA A 47 2.83 -22.09 -5.05
N LEU A 48 1.86 -22.80 -4.47
CA LEU A 48 1.67 -22.89 -3.01
C LEU A 48 2.64 -23.88 -2.35
N ASP A 49 2.96 -24.99 -3.04
CA ASP A 49 3.77 -26.11 -2.52
C ASP A 49 5.25 -25.96 -2.90
N ARG A 50 5.69 -24.76 -3.25
CA ARG A 50 7.13 -24.50 -3.53
C ARG A 50 7.99 -24.86 -2.32
N PRO A 51 9.11 -25.60 -2.50
CA PRO A 51 9.99 -25.98 -1.40
C PRO A 51 10.63 -24.81 -0.64
N ASP A 52 10.78 -23.66 -1.31
CA ASP A 52 11.34 -22.43 -0.75
C ASP A 52 10.31 -21.55 -0.05
N ASN A 53 9.06 -21.97 0.06
CA ASN A 53 7.94 -21.23 0.64
C ASN A 53 7.76 -19.79 0.10
N LEU A 54 8.26 -19.51 -1.11
CA LEU A 54 8.35 -18.17 -1.69
C LEU A 54 7.05 -17.37 -1.60
N TYR A 55 5.91 -18.02 -1.86
CA TYR A 55 4.60 -17.37 -1.75
C TYR A 55 4.22 -17.07 -0.30
N TRP A 56 4.36 -18.03 0.61
CA TRP A 56 3.91 -17.88 1.99
C TRP A 56 4.76 -16.87 2.76
N ASP A 57 6.07 -16.92 2.60
CA ASP A 57 6.99 -15.95 3.20
C ASP A 57 6.73 -14.56 2.61
N GLY A 58 6.54 -14.48 1.29
CA GLY A 58 6.20 -13.24 0.61
C GLY A 58 4.87 -12.65 1.09
N LEU A 59 3.85 -13.50 1.27
CA LEU A 59 2.53 -13.09 1.76
C LEU A 59 2.60 -12.56 3.19
N LEU A 60 3.23 -13.31 4.09
CA LEU A 60 3.37 -12.93 5.50
C LEU A 60 4.12 -11.62 5.65
N ASN A 61 5.27 -11.49 4.99
CA ASN A 61 6.06 -10.27 5.01
C ASN A 61 5.29 -9.07 4.41
N SER A 62 4.57 -9.27 3.30
CA SER A 62 3.75 -8.20 2.70
C SER A 62 2.62 -7.76 3.63
N VAL A 63 1.94 -8.71 4.29
CA VAL A 63 0.89 -8.41 5.27
C VAL A 63 1.47 -7.65 6.47
N GLU A 64 2.58 -8.11 7.02
CA GLU A 64 3.25 -7.48 8.16
C GLU A 64 3.71 -6.06 7.81
N ILE A 65 4.51 -5.90 6.75
CA ILE A 65 5.02 -4.60 6.30
C ILE A 65 3.86 -3.64 6.05
N THR A 66 2.85 -4.06 5.29
CA THR A 66 1.74 -3.20 4.92
C THR A 66 0.94 -2.80 6.16
N THR A 67 0.52 -3.78 6.97
CA THR A 67 -0.33 -3.52 8.14
C THR A 67 0.38 -2.63 9.17
N VAL A 68 1.61 -2.95 9.52
CA VAL A 68 2.37 -2.15 10.50
C VAL A 68 2.63 -0.75 9.96
N SER A 69 3.05 -0.63 8.69
CA SER A 69 3.29 0.69 8.08
C SER A 69 2.04 1.57 8.08
N ILE A 70 0.88 1.05 7.61
CA ILE A 70 -0.33 1.87 7.52
C ILE A 70 -0.90 2.25 8.90
N VAL A 71 -0.79 1.38 9.91
CA VAL A 71 -1.22 1.71 11.28
C VAL A 71 -0.36 2.81 11.86
N VAL A 72 0.96 2.67 11.78
CA VAL A 72 1.90 3.70 12.26
C VAL A 72 1.71 5.01 11.51
N LEU A 73 1.58 4.94 10.18
CA LEU A 73 1.32 6.12 9.35
C LEU A 73 0.01 6.81 9.71
N ALA A 74 -1.08 6.07 9.91
CA ALA A 74 -2.37 6.66 10.26
C ALA A 74 -2.28 7.43 11.59
N VAL A 75 -1.63 6.85 12.60
CA VAL A 75 -1.48 7.47 13.92
C VAL A 75 -0.58 8.70 13.84
N LEU A 76 0.64 8.55 13.34
CA LEU A 76 1.62 9.64 13.32
C LEU A 76 1.18 10.79 12.40
N SER A 77 0.61 10.47 11.23
CA SER A 77 0.14 11.49 10.31
C SER A 77 -1.09 12.23 10.82
N ALA A 78 -2.00 11.55 11.53
CA ALA A 78 -3.16 12.19 12.17
C ALA A 78 -2.70 13.16 13.27
N MET A 79 -1.77 12.73 14.12
CA MET A 79 -1.22 13.57 15.20
C MET A 79 -0.48 14.79 14.64
N LEU A 80 0.43 14.59 13.69
CA LEU A 80 1.19 15.68 13.08
C LEU A 80 0.26 16.59 12.25
N GLY A 81 -0.69 16.01 11.51
CA GLY A 81 -1.70 16.75 10.76
C GLY A 81 -2.57 17.62 11.66
N HIS A 82 -2.98 17.09 12.83
CA HIS A 82 -3.72 17.86 13.83
C HIS A 82 -2.90 19.02 14.37
N TYR A 83 -1.66 18.78 14.77
CA TYR A 83 -0.78 19.84 15.24
C TYR A 83 -0.62 20.96 14.20
N LEU A 84 -0.31 20.59 12.94
CA LEU A 84 -0.09 21.57 11.88
C LEU A 84 -1.37 22.29 11.44
N ALA A 85 -2.54 21.64 11.53
CA ALA A 85 -3.81 22.25 11.18
C ALA A 85 -4.31 23.25 12.24
N ARG A 86 -4.04 22.98 13.53
CA ARG A 86 -4.52 23.79 14.67
C ARG A 86 -3.50 24.82 15.19
N THR A 87 -2.26 24.77 14.73
CA THR A 87 -1.23 25.73 15.15
C THR A 87 -1.08 26.86 14.13
N PRO A 88 -1.57 28.09 14.42
CA PRO A 88 -1.49 29.23 13.50
C PRO A 88 -0.10 29.88 13.56
N SER A 89 0.96 29.12 13.31
CA SER A 89 2.34 29.62 13.34
C SER A 89 3.00 29.57 11.96
N ARG A 90 4.01 30.43 11.77
CA ARG A 90 4.83 30.45 10.55
C ARG A 90 5.61 29.14 10.38
N SER A 91 6.11 28.59 11.50
CA SER A 91 6.83 27.32 11.51
C SER A 91 5.92 26.14 11.08
N ALA A 92 4.70 26.04 11.61
CA ALA A 92 3.77 25.00 11.21
C ALA A 92 3.44 25.05 9.71
N ARG A 93 3.26 26.27 9.16
CA ARG A 93 3.04 26.46 7.73
C ARG A 93 4.24 26.04 6.90
N VAL A 94 5.46 26.43 7.31
CA VAL A 94 6.69 26.04 6.61
C VAL A 94 6.88 24.54 6.69
N THR A 95 6.68 23.90 7.85
CA THR A 95 6.78 22.45 8.01
C THR A 95 5.81 21.74 7.05
N LEU A 96 4.56 22.18 6.97
CA LEU A 96 3.60 21.59 6.03
C LEU A 96 4.05 21.74 4.58
N LEU A 97 4.56 22.90 4.19
CA LEU A 97 5.07 23.13 2.83
C LEU A 97 6.29 22.25 2.51
N VAL A 98 7.21 22.09 3.46
CA VAL A 98 8.37 21.18 3.31
C VAL A 98 7.93 19.72 3.16
N LEU A 99 6.96 19.27 3.96
CA LEU A 99 6.39 17.93 3.81
C LEU A 99 5.74 17.75 2.44
N LEU A 100 4.95 18.74 1.96
CA LEU A 100 4.33 18.67 0.64
C LEU A 100 5.37 18.67 -0.49
N ALA A 101 6.45 19.44 -0.36
CA ALA A 101 7.56 19.41 -1.31
C ALA A 101 8.22 18.03 -1.35
N GLY A 102 8.29 17.33 -0.22
CA GLY A 102 8.78 15.95 -0.13
C GLY A 102 7.99 14.95 -0.99
N LEU A 103 6.68 15.16 -1.18
CA LEU A 103 5.86 14.31 -2.05
C LEU A 103 6.25 14.38 -3.53
N MET A 104 6.94 15.43 -3.95
CA MET A 104 7.39 15.60 -5.33
C MET A 104 8.68 14.83 -5.63
N ILE A 105 9.36 14.32 -4.61
CA ILE A 105 10.61 13.59 -4.77
C ILE A 105 10.31 12.11 -5.04
N PRO A 106 10.65 11.58 -6.21
CA PRO A 106 10.47 10.15 -6.49
C PRO A 106 11.29 9.28 -5.51
N PRO A 107 10.75 8.15 -5.01
CA PRO A 107 11.47 7.30 -4.06
C PRO A 107 12.81 6.82 -4.60
N GLN A 108 12.92 6.58 -5.91
CA GLN A 108 14.15 6.13 -6.58
C GLN A 108 15.33 7.10 -6.38
N VAL A 109 15.06 8.40 -6.28
CA VAL A 109 16.11 9.42 -6.10
C VAL A 109 16.72 9.34 -4.69
N ILE A 110 15.89 9.03 -3.69
CA ILE A 110 16.33 8.98 -2.29
C ILE A 110 16.83 7.59 -1.85
N LEU A 111 16.68 6.56 -2.69
CA LEU A 111 17.05 5.17 -2.33
C LEU A 111 18.51 5.05 -1.90
N VAL A 112 19.45 5.68 -2.61
CA VAL A 112 20.88 5.62 -2.26
C VAL A 112 21.16 6.16 -0.86
N PRO A 113 20.75 7.40 -0.51
CA PRO A 113 20.93 7.91 0.86
C PRO A 113 20.16 7.10 1.90
N VAL A 114 18.96 6.61 1.58
CA VAL A 114 18.17 5.75 2.49
C VAL A 114 18.90 4.45 2.80
N VAL A 115 19.40 3.75 1.79
CA VAL A 115 20.21 2.53 1.98
C VAL A 115 21.41 2.79 2.89
N ARG A 116 22.08 3.93 2.71
CA ARG A 116 23.19 4.32 3.60
C ARG A 116 22.74 4.51 5.05
N ILE A 117 21.62 5.19 5.28
CA ILE A 117 21.06 5.39 6.63
C ILE A 117 20.67 4.05 7.24
N LEU A 118 19.94 3.19 6.50
CA LEU A 118 19.52 1.88 7.00
C LEU A 118 20.71 0.97 7.35
N ARG A 119 21.81 1.05 6.60
CA ARG A 119 23.05 0.35 6.94
C ARG A 119 23.68 0.88 8.23
N LEU A 120 23.77 2.19 8.38
CA LEU A 120 24.35 2.82 9.58
C LEU A 120 23.53 2.55 10.85
N THR A 121 22.21 2.39 10.70
CA THR A 121 21.29 2.10 11.81
C THR A 121 21.06 0.60 12.02
N HIS A 122 21.75 -0.28 11.27
CA HIS A 122 21.56 -1.73 11.29
C HIS A 122 20.13 -2.20 10.99
N LEU A 123 19.38 -1.39 10.23
CA LEU A 123 18.00 -1.71 9.79
C LEU A 123 17.94 -2.24 8.35
N MET A 124 19.05 -2.24 7.61
CA MET A 124 19.12 -2.82 6.28
C MET A 124 18.83 -4.32 6.33
N THR A 125 18.12 -4.85 5.32
CA THR A 125 17.70 -6.26 5.23
C THR A 125 16.76 -6.72 6.36
N THR A 126 15.99 -5.81 6.95
CA THR A 126 15.00 -6.14 7.98
C THR A 126 13.60 -5.61 7.62
N LEU A 127 12.55 -6.30 8.09
CA LEU A 127 11.17 -5.83 7.94
C LEU A 127 10.96 -4.48 8.65
N THR A 128 11.59 -4.30 9.82
CA THR A 128 11.55 -3.02 10.56
C THR A 128 12.15 -1.88 9.74
N GLY A 129 13.24 -2.12 9.03
CA GLY A 129 13.84 -1.13 8.13
C GLY A 129 12.92 -0.76 6.97
N MET A 130 12.21 -1.74 6.41
CA MET A 130 11.21 -1.50 5.37
C MET A 130 10.02 -0.68 5.91
N VAL A 131 9.53 -1.01 7.11
CA VAL A 131 8.48 -0.21 7.77
C VAL A 131 8.95 1.21 8.06
N ALA A 132 10.18 1.38 8.58
CA ALA A 132 10.75 2.71 8.84
C ALA A 132 10.87 3.55 7.57
N PHE A 133 11.29 2.94 6.45
CA PHE A 133 11.29 3.58 5.14
C PHE A 133 9.88 4.02 4.73
N ASN A 134 8.91 3.12 4.76
CA ASN A 134 7.53 3.43 4.40
C ASN A 134 6.96 4.57 5.23
N VAL A 135 7.18 4.55 6.55
CA VAL A 135 6.71 5.61 7.45
C VAL A 135 7.37 6.94 7.09
N GLY A 136 8.69 6.97 6.91
CA GLY A 136 9.41 8.20 6.56
C GLY A 136 8.96 8.78 5.21
N TYR A 137 8.78 7.92 4.21
CA TYR A 137 8.43 8.31 2.85
C TYR A 137 6.96 8.75 2.70
N TYR A 138 6.03 8.01 3.31
CA TYR A 138 4.60 8.26 3.12
C TYR A 138 3.95 9.19 4.17
N ILE A 139 4.64 9.55 5.26
CA ILE A 139 4.11 10.47 6.27
C ILE A 139 3.62 11.80 5.69
N PRO A 140 4.30 12.43 4.68
CA PRO A 140 3.82 13.66 4.08
C PRO A 140 2.44 13.54 3.46
N PHE A 141 2.14 12.42 2.78
CA PHE A 141 0.83 12.17 2.20
C PHE A 141 -0.25 12.04 3.27
N GLY A 142 0.00 11.25 4.31
CA GLY A 142 -0.93 11.10 5.43
C GLY A 142 -1.22 12.43 6.11
N VAL A 143 -0.17 13.23 6.39
CA VAL A 143 -0.29 14.56 6.99
C VAL A 143 -1.13 15.50 6.12
N PHE A 144 -0.91 15.50 4.81
CA PHE A 144 -1.69 16.29 3.86
C PHE A 144 -3.19 15.97 3.94
N VAL A 145 -3.53 14.70 3.91
CA VAL A 145 -4.93 14.25 3.97
C VAL A 145 -5.55 14.61 5.31
N PHE A 146 -4.88 14.27 6.43
CA PHE A 146 -5.42 14.56 7.75
C PHE A 146 -5.51 16.06 8.05
N ALA A 147 -4.48 16.84 7.74
CA ALA A 147 -4.51 18.29 7.96
C ALA A 147 -5.63 18.97 7.15
N GLY A 148 -5.86 18.51 5.91
CA GLY A 148 -6.98 18.97 5.09
C GLY A 148 -8.33 18.69 5.74
N PHE A 149 -8.52 17.47 6.24
CA PHE A 149 -9.77 17.05 6.86
C PHE A 149 -10.00 17.74 8.21
N ILE A 150 -8.97 17.88 9.06
CA ILE A 150 -9.05 18.53 10.37
C ILE A 150 -9.46 19.99 10.25
N ARG A 151 -9.04 20.69 9.21
CA ARG A 151 -9.47 22.08 8.97
C ARG A 151 -10.98 22.23 8.71
N SER A 152 -11.65 21.16 8.29
CA SER A 152 -13.09 21.15 8.09
C SER A 152 -13.88 20.80 9.38
N ILE A 153 -13.21 20.33 10.42
CA ILE A 153 -13.83 20.06 11.73
C ILE A 153 -13.93 21.37 12.52
N PRO A 154 -15.13 21.74 13.01
CA PRO A 154 -15.31 22.91 13.85
C PRO A 154 -14.42 22.86 15.08
N ILE A 155 -13.70 23.98 15.38
CA ILE A 155 -12.78 24.04 16.52
C ILE A 155 -13.53 24.02 17.86
N GLU A 156 -14.77 24.46 17.85
CA GLU A 156 -15.69 24.52 18.98
C GLU A 156 -15.88 23.15 19.68
N LEU A 157 -15.72 22.07 18.92
CA LEU A 157 -15.76 20.70 19.49
C LEU A 157 -14.56 20.42 20.40
N GLU A 158 -13.40 20.95 20.05
CA GLU A 158 -12.19 20.81 20.87
C GLU A 158 -12.21 21.77 22.06
N GLU A 159 -12.78 22.97 21.87
CA GLU A 159 -12.99 23.96 22.95
C GLU A 159 -14.00 23.47 23.97
N ALA A 160 -15.11 22.86 23.53
CA ALA A 160 -16.09 22.24 24.43
C ALA A 160 -15.47 21.13 25.28
N ALA A 161 -14.68 20.24 24.65
CA ALA A 161 -13.97 19.19 25.39
C ALA A 161 -12.97 19.78 26.41
N ALA A 162 -12.32 20.91 26.09
CA ALA A 162 -11.43 21.59 27.02
C ALA A 162 -12.17 22.21 28.20
N LEU A 163 -13.40 22.76 27.99
CA LEU A 163 -14.27 23.24 29.05
C LEU A 163 -14.72 22.11 29.98
N ASP A 164 -14.91 20.90 29.45
CA ASP A 164 -15.19 19.68 30.21
C ASP A 164 -13.96 19.10 30.92
N GLY A 165 -12.82 19.82 30.90
CA GLY A 165 -11.58 19.43 31.55
C GLY A 165 -10.72 18.40 30.80
N ALA A 166 -11.00 18.14 29.54
CA ALA A 166 -10.17 17.24 28.73
C ALA A 166 -8.87 17.94 28.32
N GLY A 167 -7.72 17.36 28.67
CA GLY A 167 -6.42 17.80 28.18
C GLY A 167 -6.27 17.50 26.67
N ARG A 168 -5.32 18.18 26.00
CA ARG A 168 -5.07 18.08 24.53
C ARG A 168 -4.97 16.64 24.02
N TRP A 169 -4.28 15.77 24.74
CA TRP A 169 -4.12 14.36 24.37
C TRP A 169 -5.44 13.59 24.43
N ARG A 170 -6.22 13.82 25.48
CA ARG A 170 -7.55 13.23 25.63
C ARG A 170 -8.49 13.73 24.56
N THR A 171 -8.54 15.03 24.31
CA THR A 171 -9.35 15.64 23.23
C THR A 171 -9.01 15.04 21.87
N PHE A 172 -7.71 14.88 21.55
CA PHE A 172 -7.31 14.25 20.29
C PHE A 172 -7.89 12.84 20.14
N TRP A 173 -7.72 11.96 21.12
CA TRP A 173 -8.13 10.56 20.99
C TRP A 173 -9.63 10.34 21.13
N THR A 174 -10.33 11.15 21.94
CA THR A 174 -11.77 10.96 22.23
C THR A 174 -12.70 11.78 21.34
N VAL A 175 -12.23 12.90 20.79
CA VAL A 175 -13.03 13.79 19.97
C VAL A 175 -12.51 13.82 18.53
N VAL A 176 -11.26 14.24 18.33
CA VAL A 176 -10.74 14.50 16.97
C VAL A 176 -10.55 13.21 16.19
N PHE A 177 -9.79 12.23 16.71
CA PHE A 177 -9.45 11.01 16.00
C PHE A 177 -10.66 10.18 15.56
N PRO A 178 -11.73 10.01 16.38
CA PRO A 178 -12.97 9.37 15.92
C PRO A 178 -13.66 10.09 14.77
N LEU A 179 -13.61 11.43 14.71
CA LEU A 179 -14.16 12.21 13.61
C LEU A 179 -13.35 12.05 12.31
N LEU A 180 -12.07 11.65 12.43
CA LEU A 180 -11.19 11.40 11.27
C LEU A 180 -11.43 10.04 10.60
N ARG A 181 -12.38 9.21 11.05
CA ARG A 181 -12.64 7.89 10.45
C ARG A 181 -12.69 7.87 8.92
N PRO A 182 -13.37 8.83 8.23
CA PRO A 182 -13.38 8.84 6.76
C PRO A 182 -12.00 9.12 6.15
N ALA A 183 -11.25 10.07 6.73
CA ALA A 183 -9.89 10.38 6.30
C ALA A 183 -8.93 9.22 6.58
N THR A 184 -9.06 8.59 7.75
CA THR A 184 -8.29 7.39 8.13
C THR A 184 -8.53 6.27 7.14
N ALA A 185 -9.78 5.97 6.80
CA ALA A 185 -10.10 4.95 5.81
C ALA A 185 -9.43 5.25 4.45
N SER A 186 -9.49 6.50 4.00
CA SER A 186 -8.83 6.91 2.75
C SER A 186 -7.30 6.70 2.81
N VAL A 187 -6.65 7.15 3.88
CA VAL A 187 -5.20 6.96 4.09
C VAL A 187 -4.82 5.49 4.09
N LEU A 188 -5.54 4.66 4.86
CA LEU A 188 -5.28 3.22 4.94
C LEU A 188 -5.42 2.54 3.58
N ILE A 189 -6.44 2.93 2.78
CA ILE A 189 -6.66 2.35 1.46
C ILE A 189 -5.55 2.75 0.49
N PHE A 190 -5.28 4.04 0.34
CA PHE A 190 -4.28 4.51 -0.62
C PHE A 190 -2.89 4.01 -0.29
N LEU A 191 -2.46 4.18 0.96
CA LEU A 191 -1.13 3.73 1.38
C LEU A 191 -1.03 2.21 1.43
N GLY A 192 -2.09 1.51 1.83
CA GLY A 192 -2.12 0.06 1.81
C GLY A 192 -1.92 -0.51 0.41
N VAL A 193 -2.61 0.05 -0.59
CA VAL A 193 -2.43 -0.37 -1.99
C VAL A 193 -1.04 -0.02 -2.50
N TRP A 194 -0.51 1.16 -2.19
CA TRP A 194 0.83 1.55 -2.65
C TRP A 194 1.92 0.68 -2.03
N ILE A 195 1.90 0.47 -0.72
CA ILE A 195 2.90 -0.35 -0.02
C ILE A 195 2.81 -1.82 -0.43
N TRP A 196 1.59 -2.35 -0.60
CA TRP A 196 1.40 -3.73 -1.06
C TRP A 196 1.97 -4.00 -2.45
N ASN A 197 1.75 -3.07 -3.38
CA ASN A 197 2.20 -3.22 -4.77
C ASN A 197 3.63 -2.75 -5.00
N ASP A 198 4.30 -2.24 -3.96
CA ASP A 198 5.68 -1.82 -4.10
C ASP A 198 6.58 -3.02 -4.39
N PHE A 199 7.46 -2.81 -5.34
CA PHE A 199 8.40 -3.81 -5.82
C PHE A 199 9.85 -3.39 -5.62
N LEU A 200 10.18 -2.15 -6.00
CA LEU A 200 11.55 -1.70 -6.09
C LEU A 200 12.19 -1.49 -4.71
N ASP A 201 11.45 -0.86 -3.81
CA ASP A 201 11.95 -0.53 -2.49
C ASP A 201 12.19 -1.80 -1.64
N PRO A 202 11.24 -2.79 -1.58
CA PRO A 202 11.51 -4.07 -0.93
C PRO A 202 12.64 -4.87 -1.60
N LEU A 203 12.73 -4.85 -2.93
CA LEU A 203 13.81 -5.55 -3.65
C LEU A 203 15.18 -5.07 -3.21
N ILE A 204 15.33 -3.76 -3.00
CA ILE A 204 16.63 -3.15 -2.64
C ILE A 204 16.85 -3.21 -1.12
N ILE A 205 15.85 -2.85 -0.31
CA ILE A 205 15.99 -2.72 1.15
C ILE A 205 16.09 -4.09 1.83
N LEU A 206 15.22 -5.03 1.48
CA LEU A 206 15.29 -6.40 2.02
C LEU A 206 16.42 -7.19 1.35
N GLY A 207 16.64 -6.97 0.06
CA GLY A 207 17.67 -7.70 -0.68
C GLY A 207 17.41 -9.21 -0.71
N PRO A 208 18.44 -10.03 -0.95
CA PRO A 208 18.30 -11.48 -1.03
C PRO A 208 18.14 -12.17 0.33
N VAL A 209 18.55 -11.53 1.43
CA VAL A 209 18.68 -12.15 2.78
C VAL A 209 17.57 -11.70 3.73
N GLY A 210 17.07 -10.48 3.58
CA GLY A 210 16.08 -9.88 4.50
C GLY A 210 14.64 -10.33 4.30
N GLY A 211 14.41 -11.34 3.48
CA GLY A 211 13.08 -11.84 3.14
C GLY A 211 12.61 -11.41 1.76
N THR A 212 11.36 -11.67 1.48
CA THR A 212 10.72 -11.29 0.20
C THR A 212 9.33 -10.75 0.45
N THR A 213 8.83 -9.89 -0.41
CA THR A 213 7.40 -9.54 -0.52
C THR A 213 6.77 -10.34 -1.65
N VAL A 214 5.44 -10.36 -1.71
CA VAL A 214 4.73 -11.08 -2.79
C VAL A 214 5.16 -10.59 -4.17
N THR A 215 5.32 -9.29 -4.36
CA THR A 215 5.75 -8.67 -5.63
C THR A 215 7.18 -9.05 -6.00
N VAL A 216 8.10 -9.03 -5.04
CA VAL A 216 9.49 -9.47 -5.22
C VAL A 216 9.55 -10.98 -5.45
N GLY A 217 8.70 -11.76 -4.79
CA GLY A 217 8.59 -13.22 -4.99
C GLY A 217 8.22 -13.60 -6.42
N VAL A 218 7.23 -12.93 -6.99
CA VAL A 218 6.85 -13.12 -8.41
C VAL A 218 8.04 -12.81 -9.34
N TYR A 219 8.77 -11.73 -9.07
CA TYR A 219 9.95 -11.36 -9.86
C TYR A 219 11.08 -12.40 -9.75
N ARG A 220 11.37 -12.90 -8.53
CA ARG A 220 12.38 -13.95 -8.33
C ARG A 220 12.01 -15.23 -9.08
N ALA A 221 10.74 -15.65 -9.00
CA ALA A 221 10.25 -16.82 -9.72
C ALA A 221 10.40 -16.68 -11.25
N LEU A 222 10.24 -15.48 -11.79
CA LEU A 222 10.46 -15.22 -13.22
C LEU A 222 11.94 -15.41 -13.61
N GLY A 223 12.87 -14.98 -12.75
CA GLY A 223 14.33 -15.10 -13.02
C GLY A 223 14.86 -16.53 -12.91
N GLU A 224 14.31 -17.34 -12.01
CA GLU A 224 14.79 -18.69 -11.71
C GLU A 224 14.26 -19.76 -12.68
N HIS A 225 13.06 -19.59 -13.21
CA HIS A 225 12.34 -20.62 -13.96
C HIS A 225 11.78 -20.09 -15.28
N GLN A 226 12.64 -19.82 -16.26
CA GLN A 226 12.22 -19.41 -17.61
C GLN A 226 11.31 -20.43 -18.33
N SER A 227 11.11 -21.63 -17.78
CA SER A 227 10.36 -22.72 -18.39
C SER A 227 9.06 -23.11 -17.67
N ASN A 228 8.78 -22.64 -16.46
CA ASN A 228 7.54 -22.99 -15.73
C ASN A 228 6.56 -21.80 -15.65
N TYR A 229 5.99 -21.44 -16.80
CA TYR A 229 4.99 -20.36 -16.89
C TYR A 229 3.72 -20.64 -16.06
N GLY A 230 3.34 -21.91 -15.89
CA GLY A 230 2.18 -22.27 -15.08
C GLY A 230 2.33 -21.83 -13.63
N GLN A 231 3.46 -22.15 -13.02
CA GLN A 231 3.77 -21.73 -11.65
C GLN A 231 3.86 -20.19 -11.52
N LEU A 232 4.41 -19.51 -12.53
CA LEU A 232 4.48 -18.05 -12.56
C LEU A 232 3.08 -17.43 -12.59
N PHE A 233 2.18 -17.91 -13.47
CA PHE A 233 0.77 -17.45 -13.47
C PHE A 233 0.05 -17.78 -12.17
N GLY A 234 0.37 -18.91 -11.54
CA GLY A 234 -0.11 -19.26 -10.20
C GLY A 234 0.29 -18.21 -9.15
N LEU A 235 1.57 -17.86 -9.10
CA LEU A 235 2.09 -16.83 -8.21
C LEU A 235 1.49 -15.45 -8.49
N MET A 236 1.39 -15.04 -9.76
CA MET A 236 0.77 -13.76 -10.15
C MET A 236 -0.69 -13.68 -9.71
N PHE A 237 -1.45 -14.75 -9.91
CA PHE A 237 -2.86 -14.83 -9.50
C PHE A 237 -2.99 -14.72 -7.97
N LEU A 238 -2.21 -15.51 -7.23
CA LEU A 238 -2.20 -15.50 -5.78
C LEU A 238 -1.72 -14.14 -5.20
N ALA A 239 -0.76 -13.49 -5.86
CA ALA A 239 -0.29 -12.17 -5.47
C ALA A 239 -1.36 -11.07 -5.65
N ALA A 240 -2.21 -11.19 -6.67
CA ALA A 240 -3.27 -10.24 -6.95
C ALA A 240 -4.49 -10.43 -6.02
N LEU A 241 -4.77 -11.64 -5.55
CA LEU A 241 -5.95 -11.97 -4.75
C LEU A 241 -6.14 -11.06 -3.52
N PRO A 242 -5.14 -10.83 -2.66
CA PRO A 242 -5.32 -9.98 -1.48
C PRO A 242 -5.72 -8.55 -1.84
N VAL A 243 -5.14 -7.98 -2.90
CA VAL A 243 -5.49 -6.62 -3.37
C VAL A 243 -6.92 -6.57 -3.89
N VAL A 244 -7.34 -7.57 -4.66
CA VAL A 244 -8.70 -7.68 -5.19
C VAL A 244 -9.71 -7.81 -4.04
N VAL A 245 -9.44 -8.67 -3.06
CA VAL A 245 -10.29 -8.83 -1.87
C VAL A 245 -10.35 -7.52 -1.08
N PHE A 246 -9.20 -6.89 -0.84
CA PHE A 246 -9.11 -5.62 -0.14
C PHE A 246 -9.92 -4.52 -0.86
N TYR A 247 -9.82 -4.45 -2.19
CA TYR A 247 -10.61 -3.52 -2.99
C TYR A 247 -12.12 -3.75 -2.83
N PHE A 248 -12.61 -4.98 -2.95
CA PHE A 248 -14.04 -5.27 -2.81
C PHE A 248 -14.58 -4.98 -1.40
N LEU A 249 -13.79 -5.18 -0.37
CA LEU A 249 -14.17 -4.86 1.00
C LEU A 249 -14.27 -3.34 1.22
N LEU A 250 -13.39 -2.57 0.59
CA LEU A 250 -13.22 -1.15 0.88
C LEU A 250 -13.79 -0.21 -0.19
N GLN A 251 -14.29 -0.71 -1.35
CA GLN A 251 -14.82 0.09 -2.45
C GLN A 251 -15.89 1.11 -2.02
N LYS A 252 -16.73 0.77 -1.04
CA LYS A 252 -17.77 1.69 -0.50
C LYS A 252 -17.17 2.93 0.16
N HIS A 253 -15.98 2.82 0.72
CA HIS A 253 -15.26 3.92 1.38
C HIS A 253 -14.46 4.75 0.37
N PHE A 254 -14.04 4.15 -0.74
CA PHE A 254 -13.35 4.80 -1.84
C PHE A 254 -14.21 5.92 -2.47
N VAL A 255 -15.45 5.60 -2.79
CA VAL A 255 -16.38 6.55 -3.44
C VAL A 255 -16.69 7.73 -2.51
N LYS A 256 -16.87 7.48 -1.21
CA LYS A 256 -17.18 8.54 -0.23
C LYS A 256 -15.99 9.46 0.08
N GLY A 257 -14.76 8.92 0.05
CA GLY A 257 -13.54 9.69 0.32
C GLY A 257 -13.18 10.67 -0.81
N LEU A 258 -13.38 10.26 -2.07
CA LEU A 258 -13.11 11.09 -3.24
C LEU A 258 -14.16 12.20 -3.43
N THR A 259 -15.43 11.91 -3.13
CA THR A 259 -16.52 12.90 -3.29
C THR A 259 -16.59 13.89 -2.14
N GLY A 260 -16.17 13.53 -0.92
CA GLY A 260 -16.14 14.43 0.24
C GLY A 260 -15.13 15.58 0.12
N GLY A 261 -14.09 15.43 -0.69
CA GLY A 261 -13.11 16.46 -0.99
C GLY A 261 -13.42 17.32 -2.23
N ALA A 262 -14.30 16.83 -3.11
CA ALA A 262 -14.58 17.49 -4.39
C ALA A 262 -15.88 18.33 -4.43
N VAL A 263 -16.73 18.27 -3.40
CA VAL A 263 -18.01 18.99 -3.34
C VAL A 263 -17.91 20.17 -2.38
N LYS A 264 -17.02 21.12 -2.65
CA LYS A 264 -17.10 22.52 -2.24
C LYS A 264 -16.38 23.35 -3.32
N GLY A 265 -17.03 23.47 -4.45
CA GLY A 265 -16.81 24.47 -5.45
C GLY A 265 -18.16 25.08 -5.77
#